data_e91d0177be5b7a30a1cbf264de205b64
#
_entry.id   e91d0177be5b7a30a1cbf264de205b64
#
_cell.length_a   1.000
_cell.length_b   1.000
_cell.length_c   1.000
_cell.angle_alpha   90.00
_cell.angle_beta   90.00
_cell.angle_gamma   90.00
#
_symmetry.space_group_name_H-M   'P 1'
#
loop_
_entity.id
_entity.type
_entity.pdbx_description
1 polymer ?
#
loop_
_entity_poly.entity_id
_entity_poly.type
_entity_poly.pdbx_seq_one_letter_code
_entity_poly.pdbx_strand_id
1 'polypeptide(L)'
;MLIDEIVSKCDKRYSNLADCQCEDCPCETECSHDCKECLENVHFPDRTTIRREYDCVNMADCYYCKYSYRYASELIYGLRQFRDIKNRDILKVMSVGCGPCTELAAIDYMLSKGEIHYNKLEFVGIDPLKNVWGNIWDDIKDYLADDDRIFGQRYSGYY
;
A
#
# COMPACT_ATOMS: atom_id res chain seq x y z
N MET A 1 2.85 -6.17 13.65
CA MET A 1 1.76 -5.32 13.09
C MET A 1 1.75 -5.48 11.58
N LEU A 2 0.60 -5.23 10.96
CA LEU A 2 0.46 -5.34 9.50
C LEU A 2 1.58 -4.59 8.75
N ILE A 3 1.82 -3.32 9.09
CA ILE A 3 2.80 -2.49 8.40
C ILE A 3 4.21 -3.09 8.44
N ASP A 4 4.65 -3.62 9.58
CA ASP A 4 6.00 -4.17 9.72
C ASP A 4 6.16 -5.45 8.89
N GLU A 5 5.11 -6.27 8.85
CA GLU A 5 5.09 -7.52 8.08
C GLU A 5 5.17 -7.21 6.57
N ILE A 6 4.34 -6.28 6.09
CA ILE A 6 4.32 -5.95 4.66
C ILE A 6 5.62 -5.24 4.25
N VAL A 7 6.14 -4.31 5.07
CA VAL A 7 7.45 -3.69 4.81
C VAL A 7 8.55 -4.74 4.72
N SER A 8 8.55 -5.72 5.64
CA SER A 8 9.55 -6.80 5.62
C SER A 8 9.47 -7.65 4.34
N LYS A 9 8.26 -7.95 3.86
CA LYS A 9 8.05 -8.69 2.60
C LYS A 9 8.50 -7.87 1.37
N CYS A 10 8.12 -6.59 1.32
CA CYS A 10 8.52 -5.67 0.25
C CYS A 10 10.04 -5.50 0.21
N ASP A 11 10.67 -5.24 1.36
CA ASP A 11 12.12 -5.09 1.47
C ASP A 11 12.87 -6.35 1.03
N LYS A 12 12.35 -7.53 1.41
CA LYS A 12 12.92 -8.80 0.99
C LYS A 12 12.82 -9.02 -0.52
N ARG A 13 11.68 -8.70 -1.14
CA ARG A 13 11.54 -8.76 -2.61
C ARG A 13 12.49 -7.79 -3.28
N TYR A 14 12.50 -6.53 -2.83
CA TYR A 14 13.36 -5.48 -3.34
C TYR A 14 14.86 -5.81 -3.21
N SER A 15 15.30 -6.33 -2.04
CA SER A 15 16.71 -6.66 -1.79
C SER A 15 17.19 -7.90 -2.55
N ASN A 16 16.28 -8.78 -2.96
CA ASN A 16 16.61 -9.95 -3.77
C ASN A 16 16.77 -9.62 -5.26
N LEU A 17 16.42 -8.41 -5.68
CA LEU A 17 16.68 -7.91 -7.02
C LEU A 17 18.14 -7.45 -7.11
N ALA A 18 19.04 -8.39 -7.39
CA ALA A 18 20.46 -8.10 -7.56
C ALA A 18 20.72 -7.09 -8.70
N ASP A 19 19.87 -7.13 -9.73
CA ASP A 19 19.74 -6.12 -10.78
C ASP A 19 18.25 -6.07 -11.15
N CYS A 20 17.72 -4.88 -11.39
CA CYS A 20 16.36 -4.75 -11.90
C CYS A 20 16.30 -5.43 -13.28
N GLN A 21 16.00 -6.72 -13.30
CA GLN A 21 15.76 -7.47 -14.54
C GLN A 21 14.36 -7.13 -15.04
N CYS A 22 14.16 -5.87 -15.36
CA CYS A 22 12.94 -5.43 -16.01
C CYS A 22 13.00 -5.84 -17.51
N GLU A 23 12.98 -7.16 -17.78
CA GLU A 23 12.79 -7.64 -19.15
C GLU A 23 11.47 -7.13 -19.72
N ASP A 24 10.46 -6.94 -18.85
CA ASP A 24 9.16 -6.36 -19.17
C ASP A 24 9.03 -4.93 -18.64
N CYS A 25 10.12 -4.20 -18.43
CA CYS A 25 10.03 -2.81 -18.02
C CYS A 25 9.35 -2.00 -19.12
N PRO A 26 8.19 -1.38 -18.87
CA PRO A 26 7.51 -0.55 -19.85
C PRO A 26 8.30 0.71 -20.23
N CYS A 27 9.47 0.89 -19.64
CA CYS A 27 10.42 1.90 -20.05
C CYS A 27 11.06 1.52 -21.36
N GLU A 28 10.48 1.97 -22.46
CA GLU A 28 11.05 1.81 -23.80
C GLU A 28 12.42 2.46 -23.96
N THR A 29 12.82 3.33 -23.02
CA THR A 29 14.08 4.07 -23.09
C THR A 29 14.72 4.15 -21.70
N GLU A 30 15.91 3.56 -21.57
CA GLU A 30 16.86 3.82 -20.48
C GLU A 30 16.28 3.70 -19.06
N CYS A 31 15.82 2.49 -18.71
CA CYS A 31 15.62 2.15 -17.30
C CYS A 31 16.99 2.28 -16.59
N SER A 32 17.09 3.16 -15.59
CA SER A 32 18.28 3.26 -14.76
C SER A 32 18.56 1.99 -13.95
N HIS A 33 17.62 1.01 -14.00
CA HIS A 33 17.61 -0.18 -13.16
C HIS A 33 17.64 0.14 -11.66
N ASP A 34 17.33 1.38 -11.27
CA ASP A 34 17.18 1.82 -9.90
C ASP A 34 15.70 2.20 -9.61
N CYS A 35 15.01 1.33 -8.86
CA CYS A 35 13.61 1.57 -8.50
C CYS A 35 13.41 2.84 -7.65
N LYS A 36 14.42 3.28 -6.91
CA LYS A 36 14.36 4.53 -6.14
C LYS A 36 14.37 5.73 -7.08
N GLU A 37 15.25 5.72 -8.08
CA GLU A 37 15.31 6.77 -9.09
C GLU A 37 14.03 6.80 -9.91
N CYS A 38 13.53 5.64 -10.34
CA CYS A 38 12.23 5.53 -11.02
C CYS A 38 11.10 6.13 -10.17
N LEU A 39 11.05 5.80 -8.88
CA LEU A 39 10.03 6.33 -7.96
C LEU A 39 10.19 7.83 -7.75
N GLU A 40 11.41 8.35 -7.67
CA GLU A 40 11.67 9.78 -7.57
C GLU A 40 11.20 10.52 -8.82
N ASN A 41 11.42 9.96 -10.00
CA ASN A 41 10.95 10.54 -11.25
C ASN A 41 9.40 10.60 -11.35
N VAL A 42 8.68 9.64 -10.75
CA VAL A 42 7.21 9.73 -10.64
C VAL A 42 6.79 10.94 -9.82
N HIS A 43 7.46 11.17 -8.68
CA HIS A 43 7.10 12.24 -7.73
C HIS A 43 7.67 13.61 -8.13
N PHE A 44 8.88 13.61 -8.66
CA PHE A 44 9.64 14.82 -8.97
C PHE A 44 10.23 14.73 -10.39
N PRO A 45 9.37 14.70 -11.43
CA PRO A 45 9.87 14.57 -12.80
C PRO A 45 10.77 15.74 -13.16
N ASP A 46 11.94 15.45 -13.71
CA ASP A 46 12.78 16.46 -14.35
C ASP A 46 12.07 16.97 -15.61
N ARG A 47 12.31 18.23 -15.97
CA ARG A 47 11.75 18.86 -17.17
C ARG A 47 12.26 18.23 -18.48
N THR A 48 13.37 17.52 -18.42
CA THR A 48 14.05 16.92 -19.58
C THR A 48 13.74 15.43 -19.74
N THR A 49 13.17 14.78 -18.73
CA THR A 49 12.85 13.35 -18.75
C THR A 49 11.36 13.10 -18.97
N ILE A 50 11.04 12.01 -19.64
CA ILE A 50 9.65 11.55 -19.75
C ILE A 50 9.19 11.17 -18.33
N ARG A 51 8.07 11.75 -17.89
CA ARG A 51 7.50 11.45 -16.58
C ARG A 51 7.17 9.97 -16.49
N ARG A 52 7.68 9.33 -15.44
CA ARG A 52 7.32 7.96 -15.10
C ARG A 52 5.95 7.90 -14.45
N GLU A 53 5.28 6.76 -14.62
CA GLU A 53 4.05 6.42 -13.92
C GLU A 53 4.32 5.25 -12.95
N TYR A 54 3.32 4.90 -12.14
CA TYR A 54 3.39 3.68 -11.32
C TYR A 54 3.06 2.47 -12.21
N ASP A 55 4.07 1.90 -12.82
CA ASP A 55 3.96 0.86 -13.84
C ASP A 55 4.77 -0.42 -13.51
N CYS A 56 5.46 -0.43 -12.36
CA CYS A 56 6.37 -1.49 -12.00
C CYS A 56 6.12 -1.99 -10.57
N VAL A 57 6.00 -3.31 -10.40
CA VAL A 57 5.80 -3.96 -9.09
C VAL A 57 6.97 -3.74 -8.13
N ASN A 58 8.20 -3.67 -8.66
CA ASN A 58 9.39 -3.41 -7.84
C ASN A 58 9.41 -1.98 -7.31
N MET A 59 8.92 -1.02 -8.12
CA MET A 59 8.72 0.36 -7.68
C MET A 59 7.64 0.42 -6.60
N ALA A 60 6.59 -0.40 -6.68
CA ALA A 60 5.56 -0.49 -5.65
C ALA A 60 6.13 -0.97 -4.31
N ASP A 61 6.98 -2.00 -4.32
CA ASP A 61 7.67 -2.47 -3.11
C ASP A 61 8.56 -1.38 -2.51
N CYS A 62 9.34 -0.69 -3.35
CA CYS A 62 10.17 0.44 -2.94
C CYS A 62 9.31 1.59 -2.36
N TYR A 63 8.18 1.91 -2.99
CA TYR A 63 7.22 2.89 -2.51
C TYR A 63 6.70 2.53 -1.12
N TYR A 64 6.29 1.27 -0.93
CA TYR A 64 5.77 0.83 0.37
C TYR A 64 6.81 0.95 1.47
N CYS A 65 8.04 0.48 1.22
CA CYS A 65 9.14 0.63 2.17
C CYS A 65 9.44 2.09 2.53
N LYS A 66 9.39 2.99 1.54
CA LYS A 66 9.75 4.39 1.72
C LYS A 66 8.67 5.22 2.41
N TYR A 67 7.39 4.96 2.12
CA TYR A 67 6.32 5.88 2.45
C TYR A 67 5.25 5.34 3.40
N SER A 68 5.12 4.02 3.58
CA SER A 68 4.00 3.45 4.33
C SER A 68 3.91 3.93 5.78
N TYR A 69 5.02 3.99 6.50
CA TYR A 69 5.02 4.49 7.89
C TYR A 69 4.58 5.95 7.98
N ARG A 70 5.05 6.78 7.06
CA ARG A 70 4.66 8.18 7.02
C ARG A 70 3.17 8.33 6.76
N TYR A 71 2.67 7.71 5.71
CA TYR A 71 1.25 7.82 5.37
C TYR A 71 0.34 7.17 6.41
N ALA A 72 0.73 6.03 6.97
CA ALA A 72 -0.02 5.45 8.09
C ALA A 72 -0.08 6.41 9.29
N SER A 73 1.01 7.09 9.63
CA SER A 73 1.02 8.05 10.73
C SER A 73 0.14 9.27 10.46
N GLU A 74 0.13 9.78 9.24
CA GLU A 74 -0.74 10.88 8.81
C GLU A 74 -2.24 10.47 8.90
N LEU A 75 -2.55 9.25 8.44
CA LEU A 75 -3.90 8.68 8.54
C LEU A 75 -4.33 8.48 10.00
N ILE A 76 -3.47 7.94 10.85
CA ILE A 76 -3.74 7.76 12.28
C ILE A 76 -4.04 9.12 12.92
N TYR A 77 -3.24 10.14 12.63
CA TYR A 77 -3.48 11.49 13.12
C TYR A 77 -4.86 12.01 12.68
N GLY A 78 -5.20 11.85 11.40
CA GLY A 78 -6.50 12.22 10.86
C GLY A 78 -7.65 11.44 11.52
N LEU A 79 -7.54 10.11 11.60
CA LEU A 79 -8.56 9.25 12.16
C LEU A 79 -8.84 9.52 13.64
N ARG A 80 -7.84 9.92 14.41
CA ARG A 80 -8.01 10.32 15.83
C ARG A 80 -8.94 11.52 16.02
N GLN A 81 -9.15 12.33 14.98
CA GLN A 81 -10.07 13.47 15.04
C GLN A 81 -11.55 13.03 14.99
N PHE A 82 -11.82 11.81 14.52
CA PHE A 82 -13.18 11.29 14.40
C PHE A 82 -13.57 10.48 15.64
N ARG A 83 -14.36 11.08 16.54
CA ARG A 83 -14.81 10.40 17.76
C ARG A 83 -15.65 9.17 17.49
N ASP A 84 -16.37 9.18 16.39
CA ASP A 84 -17.34 8.15 16.04
C ASP A 84 -16.73 6.83 15.58
N ILE A 85 -15.44 6.76 15.29
CA ILE A 85 -14.78 5.51 14.90
C ILE A 85 -14.29 4.67 16.08
N LYS A 86 -14.28 5.23 17.30
CA LYS A 86 -13.63 4.59 18.46
C LYS A 86 -14.24 3.26 18.86
N ASN A 87 -15.58 3.18 18.80
CA ASN A 87 -16.32 1.96 19.15
C ASN A 87 -17.40 1.71 18.10
N ARG A 88 -17.21 0.70 17.27
CA ARG A 88 -18.16 0.30 16.25
C ARG A 88 -18.38 -1.20 16.30
N ASP A 89 -19.60 -1.63 16.10
CA ASP A 89 -19.86 -3.04 15.83
C ASP A 89 -19.28 -3.41 14.46
N ILE A 90 -19.61 -2.62 13.44
CA ILE A 90 -19.07 -2.76 12.09
C ILE A 90 -18.36 -1.47 11.73
N LEU A 91 -17.06 -1.54 11.48
CA LEU A 91 -16.28 -0.44 10.89
C LEU A 91 -16.30 -0.61 9.36
N LYS A 92 -16.92 0.36 8.67
CA LYS A 92 -16.96 0.39 7.22
C LYS A 92 -16.02 1.45 6.69
N VAL A 93 -15.11 1.05 5.81
CA VAL A 93 -14.11 1.91 5.21
C VAL A 93 -14.14 1.77 3.70
N MET A 94 -14.19 2.90 3.01
CA MET A 94 -14.03 2.97 1.56
C MET A 94 -12.85 3.89 1.25
N SER A 95 -11.87 3.38 0.51
CA SER A 95 -10.71 4.13 0.05
C SER A 95 -10.70 4.19 -1.48
N VAL A 96 -10.67 5.40 -2.01
CA VAL A 96 -10.60 5.67 -3.46
C VAL A 96 -9.19 6.14 -3.79
N GLY A 97 -8.54 5.48 -4.75
CA GLY A 97 -7.09 5.63 -4.98
C GLY A 97 -6.29 5.01 -3.83
N CYS A 98 -6.72 3.82 -3.39
CA CYS A 98 -6.17 3.21 -2.18
C CYS A 98 -4.68 2.83 -2.30
N GLY A 99 -4.14 2.76 -3.51
CA GLY A 99 -2.77 2.35 -3.73
C GLY A 99 -2.46 1.03 -2.99
N PRO A 100 -1.43 1.02 -2.14
CA PRO A 100 -1.06 -0.15 -1.35
C PRO A 100 -1.91 -0.36 -0.08
N CYS A 101 -3.08 0.28 0.04
CA CYS A 101 -4.00 0.15 1.19
C CYS A 101 -3.35 0.49 2.55
N THR A 102 -2.60 1.59 2.63
CA THR A 102 -1.95 2.03 3.87
C THR A 102 -2.96 2.33 4.99
N GLU A 103 -4.22 2.57 4.65
CA GLU A 103 -5.34 2.73 5.59
C GLU A 103 -5.52 1.50 6.47
N LEU A 104 -5.37 0.30 5.91
CA LEU A 104 -5.45 -0.95 6.69
C LEU A 104 -4.34 -1.04 7.73
N ALA A 105 -3.13 -0.59 7.38
CA ALA A 105 -2.02 -0.52 8.32
C ALA A 105 -2.28 0.47 9.46
N ALA A 106 -2.90 1.62 9.16
CA ALA A 106 -3.30 2.59 10.17
C ALA A 106 -4.38 2.04 11.11
N ILE A 107 -5.39 1.35 10.57
CA ILE A 107 -6.47 0.72 11.34
C ILE A 107 -5.92 -0.40 12.21
N ASP A 108 -5.07 -1.29 11.69
CA ASP A 108 -4.41 -2.36 12.44
C ASP A 108 -3.62 -1.81 13.62
N TYR A 109 -2.84 -0.74 13.39
CA TYR A 109 -2.11 -0.06 14.45
C TYR A 109 -3.04 0.48 15.54
N MET A 110 -4.06 1.24 15.18
CA MET A 110 -5.00 1.85 16.14
C MET A 110 -5.75 0.78 16.95
N LEU A 111 -6.12 -0.33 16.30
CA LEU A 111 -6.73 -1.48 16.96
C LEU A 111 -5.77 -2.14 17.96
N SER A 112 -4.51 -2.36 17.57
CA SER A 112 -3.47 -2.95 18.42
C SER A 112 -3.15 -2.10 19.65
N LYS A 113 -3.36 -0.78 19.56
CA LYS A 113 -3.20 0.18 20.67
C LYS A 113 -4.47 0.39 21.48
N GLY A 114 -5.57 -0.27 21.14
CA GLY A 114 -6.86 -0.09 21.82
C GLY A 114 -7.47 1.30 21.59
N GLU A 115 -7.05 2.02 20.55
CA GLU A 115 -7.57 3.35 20.22
C GLU A 115 -8.93 3.26 19.51
N ILE A 116 -9.16 2.16 18.80
CA ILE A 116 -10.43 1.80 18.17
C ILE A 116 -10.81 0.36 18.51
N HIS A 117 -12.10 0.08 18.49
CA HIS A 117 -12.65 -1.25 18.67
C HIS A 117 -13.75 -1.51 17.66
N TYR A 118 -13.75 -2.69 17.04
CA TYR A 118 -14.81 -3.17 16.18
C TYR A 118 -14.90 -4.70 16.25
N ASN A 119 -16.09 -5.24 16.00
CA ASN A 119 -16.30 -6.67 15.87
C ASN A 119 -16.09 -7.13 14.42
N LYS A 120 -16.32 -6.21 13.47
CA LYS A 120 -16.17 -6.49 12.03
C LYS A 120 -15.61 -5.29 11.29
N LEU A 121 -14.67 -5.53 10.38
CA LEU A 121 -14.19 -4.54 9.42
C LEU A 121 -14.67 -4.90 8.02
N GLU A 122 -15.37 -3.97 7.37
CA GLU A 122 -15.70 -4.01 5.95
C GLU A 122 -14.86 -2.96 5.22
N PHE A 123 -13.87 -3.42 4.46
CA PHE A 123 -12.98 -2.55 3.71
C PHE A 123 -13.21 -2.69 2.21
N VAL A 124 -13.33 -1.56 1.51
CA VAL A 124 -13.39 -1.49 0.05
C VAL A 124 -12.31 -0.54 -0.44
N GLY A 125 -11.28 -1.08 -1.07
CA GLY A 125 -10.25 -0.31 -1.76
C GLY A 125 -10.50 -0.28 -3.27
N ILE A 126 -10.36 0.88 -3.88
CA ILE A 126 -10.54 1.10 -5.32
C ILE A 126 -9.27 1.77 -5.83
N ASP A 127 -8.59 1.13 -6.77
CA ASP A 127 -7.40 1.68 -7.42
C ASP A 127 -7.27 1.14 -8.86
N PRO A 128 -6.96 1.97 -9.85
CA PRO A 128 -6.80 1.53 -11.24
C PRO A 128 -5.53 0.69 -11.46
N LEU A 129 -4.54 0.80 -10.58
CA LEU A 129 -3.21 0.17 -10.74
C LEU A 129 -3.13 -1.21 -10.06
N LYS A 130 -4.17 -2.03 -10.19
CA LYS A 130 -4.24 -3.36 -9.59
C LYS A 130 -2.99 -4.22 -9.87
N ASN A 131 -2.49 -4.17 -11.09
CA ASN A 131 -1.33 -4.97 -11.48
C ASN A 131 -0.04 -4.53 -10.78
N VAL A 132 0.05 -3.26 -10.40
CA VAL A 132 1.20 -2.69 -9.70
C VAL A 132 1.18 -3.06 -8.21
N TRP A 133 0.02 -2.91 -7.57
CA TRP A 133 -0.16 -3.13 -6.13
C TRP A 133 -0.47 -4.59 -5.76
N GLY A 134 -0.68 -5.47 -6.75
CA GLY A 134 -1.22 -6.82 -6.55
C GLY A 134 -0.46 -7.64 -5.52
N ASN A 135 0.87 -7.67 -5.57
CA ASN A 135 1.69 -8.41 -4.61
C ASN A 135 1.49 -7.91 -3.16
N ILE A 136 1.40 -6.58 -2.98
CA ILE A 136 1.18 -5.96 -1.67
C ILE A 136 -0.23 -6.30 -1.18
N TRP A 137 -1.23 -6.24 -2.05
CA TRP A 137 -2.61 -6.59 -1.69
C TRP A 137 -2.75 -8.06 -1.30
N ASP A 138 -2.05 -8.95 -1.98
CA ASP A 138 -2.06 -10.38 -1.64
C ASP A 138 -1.36 -10.62 -0.30
N ASP A 139 -0.23 -9.97 -0.04
CA ASP A 139 0.44 -10.01 1.26
C ASP A 139 -0.45 -9.50 2.40
N ILE A 140 -1.21 -8.42 2.16
CA ILE A 140 -2.18 -7.87 3.13
C ILE A 140 -3.31 -8.87 3.38
N LYS A 141 -3.85 -9.48 2.32
CA LYS A 141 -4.91 -10.51 2.46
C LYS A 141 -4.42 -11.69 3.27
N ASP A 142 -3.21 -12.18 2.99
CA ASP A 142 -2.62 -13.30 3.71
C ASP A 142 -2.44 -12.98 5.20
N TYR A 143 -1.96 -11.77 5.51
CA TYR A 143 -1.83 -11.32 6.90
C TYR A 143 -3.18 -11.25 7.63
N LEU A 144 -4.22 -10.81 6.93
CA LEU A 144 -5.55 -10.61 7.48
C LEU A 144 -6.43 -11.87 7.43
N ALA A 145 -6.00 -12.94 6.73
CA ALA A 145 -6.78 -14.17 6.59
C ALA A 145 -7.01 -14.88 7.91
N ASP A 146 -6.12 -14.72 8.87
CA ASP A 146 -6.21 -15.31 10.20
C ASP A 146 -7.02 -14.45 11.19
N ASP A 147 -7.50 -13.27 10.77
CA ASP A 147 -8.30 -12.38 11.62
C ASP A 147 -9.79 -12.52 11.31
N ASP A 148 -10.52 -13.28 12.15
CA ASP A 148 -11.96 -13.55 12.01
C ASP A 148 -12.82 -12.26 12.00
N ARG A 149 -12.27 -11.10 12.39
CA ARG A 149 -12.99 -9.82 12.41
C ARG A 149 -13.03 -9.14 11.05
N ILE A 150 -12.24 -9.62 10.08
CA ILE A 150 -12.09 -8.97 8.78
C ILE A 150 -12.86 -9.74 7.72
N PHE A 151 -13.98 -9.19 7.29
CA PHE A 151 -14.81 -9.73 6.22
C PHE A 151 -14.89 -8.77 5.04
N GLY A 152 -14.74 -9.34 3.83
CA GLY A 152 -15.13 -8.67 2.60
C GLY A 152 -14.13 -7.64 2.09
N GLN A 153 -12.90 -8.05 1.84
CA GLN A 153 -11.98 -7.28 1.02
C GLN A 153 -12.43 -7.39 -0.45
N ARG A 154 -12.95 -6.31 -1.00
CA ARG A 154 -13.16 -6.21 -2.44
C ARG A 154 -12.16 -5.20 -3.01
N TYR A 155 -11.16 -5.72 -3.68
CA TYR A 155 -10.29 -4.89 -4.53
C TYR A 155 -10.93 -4.91 -5.93
N SER A 156 -11.52 -3.81 -6.33
CA SER A 156 -12.03 -3.66 -7.69
C SER A 156 -11.14 -2.66 -8.43
N GLY A 157 -10.36 -3.15 -9.38
CA GLY A 157 -9.80 -2.29 -10.42
C GLY A 157 -10.92 -1.94 -11.41
N TYR A 158 -11.11 -0.67 -11.70
CA TYR A 158 -11.89 -0.23 -12.86
C TYR A 158 -10.92 0.06 -14.00
N TYR A 159 -11.25 -0.45 -15.17
CA TYR A 159 -10.62 -0.12 -16.45
C TYR A 159 -11.29 1.10 -17.04
#